data_14ea5b002f21a489c81269e4170a7eda
#
_entry.id   14ea5b002f21a489c81269e4170a7eda
#
_cell.length_a   1.000
_cell.length_b   1.000
_cell.length_c   1.000
_cell.angle_alpha   90.00
_cell.angle_beta   90.00
_cell.angle_gamma   90.00
#
_symmetry.space_group_name_H-M   'P 1'
#
loop_
_entity.id
_entity.type
_entity.pdbx_description
1 polymer ?
#
loop_
_entity_poly.entity_id
_entity_poly.type
_entity_poly.pdbx_seq_one_letter_code
_entity_poly.pdbx_strand_id
1 'polypeptide(L)'
;MIRYEMTECRRHHCGLMARRMRAADRAAMVAAGYDPHREIVHRFQESAYRRAWLIDGELAAIGGVSGTLAASDGYIWMVVAQMATRHALALARMTRGVLAEVSVTFRAVESVMMAGDGRAVEFARFLGFSAVPDALRVPGWGLLMRYEGGG
;
A
#
# COMPACT_ATOMS: atom_id res chain seq x y z
N MET A 1 -26.75 -2.50 -3.81
CA MET A 1 -25.80 -2.64 -2.68
C MET A 1 -24.38 -2.78 -3.22
N ILE A 2 -23.46 -2.01 -2.68
CA ILE A 2 -22.04 -2.07 -3.08
C ILE A 2 -21.41 -3.32 -2.49
N ARG A 3 -20.74 -4.09 -3.32
CA ARG A 3 -20.07 -5.32 -2.93
C ARG A 3 -18.56 -5.10 -2.85
N TYR A 4 -17.99 -5.33 -1.68
CA TYR A 4 -16.54 -5.25 -1.45
C TYR A 4 -15.99 -6.67 -1.32
N GLU A 5 -14.92 -6.96 -2.06
CA GLU A 5 -14.26 -8.25 -2.02
C GLU A 5 -12.75 -8.09 -1.92
N MET A 6 -12.12 -9.04 -1.24
CA MET A 6 -10.67 -9.15 -1.24
C MET A 6 -10.29 -10.53 -1.75
N THR A 7 -9.31 -10.58 -2.65
CA THR A 7 -8.79 -11.81 -3.23
C THR A 7 -7.26 -11.75 -3.30
N GLU A 8 -6.64 -12.85 -3.66
CA GLU A 8 -5.22 -12.87 -3.93
C GLU A 8 -4.89 -11.96 -5.12
N CYS A 9 -3.84 -11.15 -4.99
CA CYS A 9 -3.35 -10.34 -6.10
C CYS A 9 -2.61 -11.24 -7.09
N ARG A 10 -3.02 -11.19 -8.35
CA ARG A 10 -2.40 -11.93 -9.44
C ARG A 10 -1.69 -10.97 -10.39
N ARG A 11 -0.80 -11.51 -11.22
CA ARG A 11 0.02 -10.70 -12.11
C ARG A 11 -0.80 -9.78 -13.03
N HIS A 12 -1.94 -10.25 -13.55
CA HIS A 12 -2.80 -9.41 -14.42
C HIS A 12 -3.37 -8.18 -13.69
N HIS A 13 -3.51 -8.23 -12.38
CA HIS A 13 -3.93 -7.07 -11.59
C HIS A 13 -2.89 -5.94 -11.65
N CYS A 14 -1.62 -6.27 -11.81
CA CYS A 14 -0.54 -5.25 -11.89
C CYS A 14 -0.72 -4.36 -13.12
N GLY A 15 -0.98 -4.94 -14.29
CA GLY A 15 -1.22 -4.18 -15.52
C GLY A 15 -2.48 -3.34 -15.45
N LEU A 16 -3.56 -3.90 -14.91
CA LEU A 16 -4.80 -3.15 -14.67
C LEU A 16 -4.55 -1.96 -13.75
N MET A 17 -3.87 -2.17 -12.65
CA MET A 17 -3.61 -1.10 -11.69
C MET A 17 -2.70 -0.01 -12.27
N ALA A 18 -1.72 -0.37 -13.07
CA ALA A 18 -0.86 0.59 -13.75
C ALA A 18 -1.66 1.57 -14.63
N ARG A 19 -2.78 1.12 -15.19
CA ARG A 19 -3.67 1.97 -16.00
C ARG A 19 -4.70 2.75 -15.18
N ARG A 20 -5.07 2.26 -13.99
CA ARG A 20 -6.19 2.80 -13.20
C ARG A 20 -5.76 3.54 -11.94
N MET A 21 -4.50 3.53 -11.61
CA MET A 21 -3.99 4.13 -10.39
C MET A 21 -4.25 5.65 -10.32
N ARG A 22 -4.29 6.17 -9.11
CA ARG A 22 -4.43 7.61 -8.89
C ARG A 22 -3.32 8.38 -9.60
N ALA A 23 -3.67 9.54 -10.13
CA ALA A 23 -2.70 10.42 -10.79
C ALA A 23 -1.55 10.82 -9.86
N ALA A 24 -1.84 11.05 -8.57
CA ALA A 24 -0.83 11.38 -7.57
C ALA A 24 0.20 10.26 -7.39
N ASP A 25 -0.25 9.00 -7.34
CA ASP A 25 0.64 7.84 -7.20
C ASP A 25 1.51 7.65 -8.44
N ARG A 26 0.92 7.81 -9.62
CA ARG A 26 1.66 7.77 -10.87
C ARG A 26 2.73 8.85 -10.92
N ALA A 27 2.37 10.07 -10.60
CA ALA A 27 3.29 11.20 -10.58
C ALA A 27 4.44 10.98 -9.60
N ALA A 28 4.15 10.39 -8.43
CA ALA A 28 5.16 10.06 -7.43
C ALA A 28 6.18 9.05 -7.95
N MET A 29 5.71 7.99 -8.59
CA MET A 29 6.59 6.96 -9.17
C MET A 29 7.46 7.55 -10.28
N VAL A 30 6.88 8.32 -11.19
CA VAL A 30 7.60 8.96 -12.29
C VAL A 30 8.64 9.95 -11.76
N ALA A 31 8.27 10.77 -10.77
CA ALA A 31 9.20 11.72 -10.15
C ALA A 31 10.38 11.02 -9.46
N ALA A 32 10.15 9.82 -8.93
CA ALA A 32 11.20 9.00 -8.32
C ALA A 32 12.03 8.23 -9.36
N GLY A 33 11.74 8.38 -10.66
CA GLY A 33 12.48 7.72 -11.75
C GLY A 33 11.99 6.33 -12.08
N TYR A 34 10.81 5.94 -11.64
CA TYR A 34 10.24 4.60 -11.88
C TYR A 34 9.20 4.61 -12.99
N ASP A 35 9.19 3.54 -13.79
CA ASP A 35 8.05 3.23 -14.65
C ASP A 35 6.96 2.59 -13.80
N PRO A 36 5.74 3.14 -13.74
CA PRO A 36 4.70 2.66 -12.85
C PRO A 36 4.38 1.17 -12.98
N HIS A 37 4.27 0.66 -14.20
CA HIS A 37 3.98 -0.76 -14.41
C HIS A 37 5.12 -1.66 -13.90
N ARG A 38 6.35 -1.32 -14.22
CA ARG A 38 7.53 -2.09 -13.77
C ARG A 38 7.66 -2.07 -12.26
N GLU A 39 7.43 -0.91 -11.64
CA GLU A 39 7.50 -0.78 -10.19
C GLU A 39 6.45 -1.62 -9.49
N ILE A 40 5.21 -1.62 -9.99
CA ILE A 40 4.13 -2.44 -9.44
C ILE A 40 4.46 -3.92 -9.56
N VAL A 41 4.95 -4.36 -10.73
CA VAL A 41 5.35 -5.77 -10.93
C VAL A 41 6.50 -6.15 -10.00
N HIS A 42 7.48 -5.27 -9.82
CA HIS A 42 8.60 -5.51 -8.91
C HIS A 42 8.11 -5.70 -7.46
N ARG A 43 7.28 -4.81 -6.96
CA ARG A 43 6.68 -4.93 -5.62
C ARG A 43 5.88 -6.20 -5.47
N PHE A 44 5.10 -6.56 -6.48
CA PHE A 44 4.34 -7.80 -6.52
C PHE A 44 5.25 -9.02 -6.40
N GLN A 45 6.35 -9.06 -7.15
CA GLN A 45 7.30 -10.19 -7.13
C GLN A 45 8.02 -10.33 -5.80
N GLU A 46 8.36 -9.20 -5.15
CA GLU A 46 9.07 -9.18 -3.87
C GLU A 46 8.18 -9.48 -2.67
N SER A 47 6.87 -9.50 -2.86
CA SER A 47 5.92 -9.65 -1.76
C SER A 47 5.55 -11.11 -1.53
N ALA A 48 5.66 -11.56 -0.28
CA ALA A 48 5.18 -12.86 0.16
C ALA A 48 3.67 -12.86 0.42
N TYR A 49 3.11 -11.73 0.86
CA TYR A 49 1.69 -11.51 1.08
C TYR A 49 1.18 -10.54 0.04
N ARG A 50 0.13 -10.92 -0.70
CA ARG A 50 -0.40 -10.12 -1.82
C ARG A 50 -1.91 -10.18 -1.85
N ARG A 51 -2.55 -9.03 -1.92
CA ARG A 51 -4.02 -8.93 -2.00
C ARG A 51 -4.45 -7.96 -3.09
N ALA A 52 -5.58 -8.26 -3.68
CA ALA A 52 -6.32 -7.37 -4.57
C ALA A 52 -7.69 -7.10 -3.97
N TRP A 53 -8.14 -5.88 -4.08
CA TRP A 53 -9.41 -5.44 -3.56
C TRP A 53 -10.33 -5.00 -4.70
N LEU A 54 -11.54 -5.52 -4.69
CA LEU A 54 -12.53 -5.29 -5.73
C LEU A 54 -13.76 -4.59 -5.14
N ILE A 55 -14.28 -3.66 -5.90
CA ILE A 55 -15.55 -2.99 -5.60
C ILE A 55 -16.47 -3.26 -6.78
N ASP A 56 -17.59 -3.96 -6.53
CA ASP A 56 -18.53 -4.39 -7.57
C ASP A 56 -17.84 -5.09 -8.76
N GLY A 57 -16.84 -5.92 -8.46
CA GLY A 57 -16.08 -6.64 -9.47
C GLY A 57 -14.97 -5.87 -10.15
N GLU A 58 -14.83 -4.56 -9.89
CA GLU A 58 -13.78 -3.74 -10.46
C GLU A 58 -12.58 -3.62 -9.52
N LEU A 59 -11.38 -3.67 -10.09
CA LEU A 59 -10.16 -3.55 -9.32
C LEU A 59 -10.04 -2.15 -8.70
N ALA A 60 -10.01 -2.10 -7.37
CA ALA A 60 -9.96 -0.87 -6.59
C ALA A 60 -8.59 -0.60 -5.97
N ALA A 61 -7.90 -1.65 -5.53
CA ALA A 61 -6.57 -1.53 -4.96
C ALA A 61 -5.82 -2.86 -5.06
N ILE A 62 -4.52 -2.76 -5.05
CA ILE A 62 -3.63 -3.91 -4.83
C ILE A 62 -2.60 -3.53 -3.77
N GLY A 63 -2.10 -4.51 -3.07
CA GLY A 63 -1.08 -4.29 -2.08
C GLY A 63 -0.42 -5.58 -1.63
N GLY A 64 0.60 -5.42 -0.85
CA GLY A 64 1.33 -6.55 -0.32
C GLY A 64 2.32 -6.18 0.75
N VAL A 65 2.94 -7.20 1.30
CA VAL A 65 4.00 -7.05 2.29
C VAL A 65 5.19 -7.87 1.85
N SER A 66 6.33 -7.22 1.75
CA SER A 66 7.62 -7.87 1.51
C SER A 66 8.37 -8.03 2.82
N GLY A 67 9.22 -9.04 2.86
CA GLY A 67 10.03 -9.38 4.01
C GLY A 67 10.29 -10.87 4.04
N THR A 68 11.31 -11.27 4.75
CA THR A 68 11.64 -12.69 4.94
C THR A 68 11.16 -13.14 6.31
N LEU A 69 11.00 -14.45 6.49
CA LEU A 69 10.67 -15.03 7.80
C LEU A 69 11.72 -14.73 8.86
N ALA A 70 12.96 -14.46 8.44
CA ALA A 70 14.04 -14.07 9.33
C ALA A 70 13.97 -12.61 9.77
N ALA A 71 13.27 -11.76 9.04
CA ALA A 71 13.07 -10.35 9.37
C ALA A 71 11.81 -10.19 10.22
N SER A 72 11.92 -9.52 11.36
CA SER A 72 10.78 -9.23 12.23
C SER A 72 9.89 -8.10 11.69
N ASP A 73 10.41 -7.30 10.78
CA ASP A 73 9.74 -6.17 10.19
C ASP A 73 9.48 -6.41 8.70
N GLY A 74 8.34 -5.96 8.21
CA GLY A 74 7.97 -6.03 6.81
C GLY A 74 7.84 -4.65 6.18
N TYR A 75 7.88 -4.62 4.87
CA TYR A 75 7.56 -3.42 4.09
C TYR A 75 6.18 -3.61 3.45
N ILE A 76 5.25 -2.73 3.76
CA ILE A 76 3.90 -2.75 3.21
C ILE A 76 3.76 -1.71 2.11
N TRP A 77 3.08 -2.07 1.04
CA TRP A 77 2.78 -1.18 -0.06
C TRP A 77 1.33 -1.34 -0.51
N MET A 78 0.79 -0.29 -1.06
CA MET A 78 -0.54 -0.29 -1.64
C MET A 78 -0.61 0.70 -2.79
N VAL A 79 -1.29 0.30 -3.85
CA VAL A 79 -1.62 1.17 -4.97
C VAL A 79 -3.12 1.17 -5.15
N VAL A 80 -3.71 2.34 -5.26
CA VAL A 80 -5.15 2.55 -5.26
C VAL A 80 -5.60 3.09 -6.62
N ALA A 81 -6.67 2.53 -7.16
CA ALA A 81 -7.30 3.04 -8.37
C ALA A 81 -8.01 4.37 -8.07
N GLN A 82 -8.09 5.23 -9.08
CA GLN A 82 -8.74 6.52 -8.94
C GLN A 82 -10.19 6.38 -8.44
N MET A 83 -10.92 5.37 -8.90
CA MET A 83 -12.31 5.16 -8.49
C MET A 83 -12.47 4.81 -7.01
N ALA A 84 -11.46 4.22 -6.41
CA ALA A 84 -11.52 3.80 -5.00
C ALA A 84 -11.43 4.98 -4.02
N THR A 85 -11.02 6.15 -4.47
CA THR A 85 -10.94 7.35 -3.62
C THR A 85 -12.31 7.78 -3.08
N ARG A 86 -13.39 7.37 -3.73
CA ARG A 86 -14.78 7.60 -3.27
C ARG A 86 -15.20 6.64 -2.15
N HIS A 87 -14.40 5.62 -1.87
CA HIS A 87 -14.69 4.56 -0.90
C HIS A 87 -13.65 4.52 0.21
N ALA A 88 -13.19 5.68 0.66
CA ALA A 88 -12.08 5.79 1.63
C ALA A 88 -12.35 5.06 2.94
N LEU A 89 -13.58 5.11 3.46
CA LEU A 89 -13.91 4.42 4.71
C LEU A 89 -13.87 2.90 4.57
N ALA A 90 -14.40 2.38 3.46
CA ALA A 90 -14.36 0.95 3.17
C ALA A 90 -12.92 0.48 2.94
N LEU A 91 -12.11 1.29 2.24
CA LEU A 91 -10.68 1.04 2.06
C LEU A 91 -9.95 0.97 3.40
N ALA A 92 -10.24 1.90 4.30
CA ALA A 92 -9.64 1.92 5.63
C ALA A 92 -9.98 0.65 6.44
N ARG A 93 -11.23 0.20 6.40
CA ARG A 93 -11.68 -1.02 7.08
C ARG A 93 -10.97 -2.26 6.54
N MET A 94 -10.87 -2.37 5.23
CA MET A 94 -10.16 -3.48 4.60
C MET A 94 -8.68 -3.47 4.95
N THR A 95 -8.04 -2.32 4.90
CA THR A 95 -6.62 -2.17 5.23
C THR A 95 -6.35 -2.52 6.69
N ARG A 96 -7.23 -2.15 7.61
CA ARG A 96 -7.13 -2.58 9.02
C ARG A 96 -7.17 -4.10 9.15
N GLY A 97 -8.03 -4.76 8.40
CA GLY A 97 -8.08 -6.23 8.36
C GLY A 97 -6.77 -6.84 7.88
N VAL A 98 -6.18 -6.27 6.85
CA VAL A 98 -4.87 -6.68 6.34
C VAL A 98 -3.78 -6.47 7.39
N LEU A 99 -3.75 -5.32 8.04
CA LEU A 99 -2.78 -5.02 9.09
C LEU A 99 -2.89 -6.00 10.27
N ALA A 100 -4.11 -6.35 10.68
CA ALA A 100 -4.33 -7.36 11.71
C ALA A 100 -3.78 -8.73 11.28
N GLU A 101 -4.01 -9.11 10.03
CA GLU A 101 -3.54 -10.38 9.47
C GLU A 101 -2.00 -10.43 9.38
N VAL A 102 -1.37 -9.39 8.86
CA VAL A 102 0.10 -9.37 8.72
C VAL A 102 0.82 -9.19 10.06
N SER A 103 0.18 -8.61 11.05
CA SER A 103 0.74 -8.46 12.40
C SER A 103 0.95 -9.79 13.14
N VAL A 104 0.36 -10.88 12.64
CA VAL A 104 0.65 -12.22 13.15
C VAL A 104 2.07 -12.65 12.77
N THR A 105 2.54 -12.24 11.60
CA THR A 105 3.86 -12.62 11.07
C THR A 105 4.93 -11.56 11.33
N PHE A 106 4.58 -10.29 11.18
CA PHE A 106 5.52 -9.18 11.31
C PHE A 106 5.26 -8.39 12.59
N ARG A 107 6.31 -8.10 13.34
CA ARG A 107 6.25 -7.24 14.53
C ARG A 107 5.82 -5.82 14.16
N ALA A 108 6.33 -5.32 13.06
CA ALA A 108 6.02 -4.01 12.53
C ALA A 108 6.07 -4.03 11.01
N VAL A 109 5.35 -3.12 10.40
CA VAL A 109 5.45 -2.87 8.95
C VAL A 109 5.75 -1.41 8.70
N GLU A 110 6.57 -1.16 7.70
CA GLU A 110 6.96 0.18 7.29
C GLU A 110 6.49 0.46 5.87
N SER A 111 6.26 1.72 5.57
CA SER A 111 5.92 2.18 4.23
C SER A 111 6.51 3.55 3.99
N VAL A 112 6.88 3.83 2.75
CA VAL A 112 7.37 5.14 2.34
C VAL A 112 6.26 5.85 1.58
N MET A 113 5.96 7.08 2.00
CA MET A 113 4.94 7.92 1.39
C MET A 113 5.54 9.23 0.94
N MET A 114 4.93 9.87 -0.07
CA MET A 114 5.30 11.24 -0.41
C MET A 114 4.90 12.17 0.74
N ALA A 115 5.88 12.92 1.26
CA ALA A 115 5.63 13.89 2.32
C ALA A 115 4.61 14.96 1.91
N GLY A 116 4.54 15.31 0.63
CA GLY A 116 3.58 16.26 0.08
C GLY A 116 2.19 15.70 -0.20
N ASP A 117 1.99 14.38 -0.09
CA ASP A 117 0.68 13.76 -0.26
C ASP A 117 -0.05 13.69 1.09
N GLY A 118 -0.70 14.81 1.46
CA GLY A 118 -1.39 14.93 2.73
C GLY A 118 -2.49 13.88 2.95
N ARG A 119 -3.18 13.48 1.90
CA ARG A 119 -4.24 12.45 1.99
C ARG A 119 -3.66 11.08 2.33
N ALA A 120 -2.55 10.70 1.69
CA ALA A 120 -1.88 9.43 1.96
C ALA A 120 -1.33 9.40 3.39
N VAL A 121 -0.73 10.48 3.85
CA VAL A 121 -0.19 10.60 5.21
C VAL A 121 -1.32 10.54 6.25
N GLU A 122 -2.41 11.27 6.04
CA GLU A 122 -3.57 11.23 6.94
C GLU A 122 -4.21 9.83 6.98
N PHE A 123 -4.34 9.19 5.85
CA PHE A 123 -4.86 7.82 5.76
C PHE A 123 -3.99 6.85 6.56
N ALA A 124 -2.67 6.95 6.41
CA ALA A 124 -1.73 6.11 7.16
C ALA A 124 -1.85 6.37 8.68
N ARG A 125 -1.92 7.62 9.09
CA ARG A 125 -2.11 7.97 10.51
C ARG A 125 -3.42 7.43 11.06
N PHE A 126 -4.48 7.53 10.29
CA PHE A 126 -5.78 6.98 10.67
C PHE A 126 -5.72 5.46 10.90
N LEU A 127 -4.89 4.76 10.12
CA LEU A 127 -4.66 3.33 10.26
C LEU A 127 -3.75 2.96 11.44
N GLY A 128 -3.09 3.94 12.06
CA GLY A 128 -2.20 3.72 13.19
C GLY A 128 -0.71 3.82 12.86
N PHE A 129 -0.35 4.24 11.66
CA PHE A 129 1.03 4.51 11.31
C PHE A 129 1.52 5.81 11.95
N SER A 130 2.78 5.84 12.32
CA SER A 130 3.47 7.03 12.82
C SER A 130 4.70 7.31 11.98
N ALA A 131 5.01 8.59 11.78
CA ALA A 131 6.26 8.97 11.16
C ALA A 131 7.44 8.55 12.04
N VAL A 132 8.47 7.96 11.44
CA VAL A 132 9.67 7.57 12.16
C VAL A 132 10.51 8.82 12.39
N PRO A 133 10.78 9.22 13.67
CA PRO A 133 11.63 10.36 13.96
C PRO A 133 13.04 10.12 13.43
N ASP A 134 13.67 11.16 12.90
CA ASP A 134 15.03 11.12 12.38
C ASP A 134 15.31 10.04 11.34
N ALA A 135 14.24 9.45 10.79
CA ALA A 135 14.40 8.52 9.67
C ALA A 135 15.10 9.25 8.54
N LEU A 136 16.11 8.59 7.99
CA LEU A 136 16.70 8.97 6.73
C LEU A 136 15.56 9.13 5.74
N ARG A 137 15.26 10.37 5.39
CA ARG A 137 14.32 10.63 4.31
C ARG A 137 14.87 9.94 3.08
N VAL A 138 14.11 9.03 2.52
CA VAL A 138 14.42 8.50 1.20
C VAL A 138 14.62 9.71 0.29
N PRO A 139 15.70 9.80 -0.51
CA PRO A 139 16.22 11.05 -1.03
C PRO A 139 15.14 12.01 -1.53
N GLY A 140 15.02 13.13 -0.85
CA GLY A 140 14.30 14.30 -1.28
C GLY A 140 12.78 14.34 -1.08
N TRP A 141 12.05 13.21 -0.89
CA TRP A 141 10.59 13.26 -0.91
C TRP A 141 9.88 12.24 -0.01
N GLY A 142 10.54 11.17 0.37
CA GLY A 142 9.89 10.06 1.08
C GLY A 142 9.82 10.28 2.59
N LEU A 143 8.63 10.03 3.15
CA LEU A 143 8.40 9.97 4.58
C LEU A 143 8.24 8.52 4.99
N LEU A 144 9.10 8.03 5.89
CA LEU A 144 9.00 6.68 6.43
C LEU A 144 7.93 6.65 7.51
N MET A 145 6.94 5.79 7.32
CA MET A 145 5.85 5.55 8.27
C MET A 145 5.96 4.14 8.81
N ARG A 146 5.67 3.96 10.10
CA ARG A 146 5.76 2.67 10.78
C ARG A 146 4.46 2.36 11.50
N TYR A 147 4.00 1.13 11.38
CA TYR A 147 2.90 0.55 12.13
C TYR A 147 3.44 -0.59 12.99
N GLU A 148 3.21 -0.51 14.28
CA GLU A 148 3.53 -1.59 15.20
C GLU A 148 2.23 -2.29 15.56
N GLY A 149 2.14 -3.57 15.22
CA GLY A 149 0.99 -4.38 15.55
C GLY A 149 0.74 -4.32 17.05
N GLY A 150 -0.50 -4.08 17.44
CA GLY A 150 -0.89 -3.98 18.83
C GLY A 150 -0.46 -5.21 19.61
N GLY A 151 0.64 -5.05 20.28
CA GLY A 151 1.10 -6.03 21.23
C GLY A 151 0.29 -5.99 22.49
#